data_3841a9f6213227381c8baa38c1a08d1b
#
_entry.id   3841a9f6213227381c8baa38c1a08d1b
#
_cell.length_a   1.000
_cell.length_b   1.000
_cell.length_c   1.000
_cell.angle_alpha   90.00
_cell.angle_beta   90.00
_cell.angle_gamma   90.00
#
_symmetry.space_group_name_H-M   'P 1'
#
loop_
_entity.id
_entity.type
_entity.pdbx_description
1 polymer ?
#
loop_
_entity_poly.entity_id
_entity_poly.type
_entity_poly.pdbx_seq_one_letter_code
_entity_poly.pdbx_strand_id
1 'polypeptide(L)'
;PSNSSAASDVYKRQIMDFGGTIFVGVATMVGLHRSGGTHGNIKVTGYSSTFLLESDHTCASWCNKSLSDIVKELTDKAGVQALVNPETKSKLEYECQYEETNFRFIQRLARQYQEWLYYDGQNLVFGKPQAGSTTKLTYGEELSVLDVCSQTLARPIKGSSYHSVNNQTYNGQSPDTAAGQNTLGQAAFDSSLALFTAPAVQRAEPRITNKGELDAYFQRRQQSDSAASSFITGESDCRILTVGSIIDVHTAIHTGIGIHVKNSIGTYIITEITHVAGMGDSYQNYFTALPSSIPTLPCPDVPLPVAHTQQAVVVSNEDPKKLGRVQVKMNWQTGPMQTSWIRVLTPDAGTSDKVATNRGFVFIPEKGDQVMVAFRYDDPNRPFVLGSLFHGMSGTGGGSSNKTKSLTTRSGCTITLDDEKGSVMMKDKEGNSYTADGEGNITISASKSITLCVGENKIMIDSEGNISSNAEKDITESAGANIAQSAENIDCTAGSNYNISSTDFTATGSSSATVSGTTKATIDSSGTTAVAGTIVKLN
;
A
#
# COMPACT_ATOMS: atom_id res chain seq x y z
N PRO A 1 52.89 -9.35 27.61
CA PRO A 1 51.65 -8.59 27.66
C PRO A 1 50.73 -9.01 26.55
N SER A 2 49.48 -9.27 26.90
CA SER A 2 48.44 -9.68 25.96
C SER A 2 48.12 -8.53 25.00
N ASN A 3 48.44 -8.67 23.72
CA ASN A 3 48.18 -7.72 22.63
C ASN A 3 46.69 -7.63 22.22
N SER A 4 45.75 -7.93 23.12
CA SER A 4 44.30 -7.90 22.78
C SER A 4 43.77 -6.47 22.60
N SER A 5 44.35 -5.47 23.30
CA SER A 5 43.93 -4.07 23.15
C SER A 5 44.36 -3.45 21.81
N ALA A 6 45.59 -3.78 21.33
CA ALA A 6 46.09 -3.29 20.05
C ALA A 6 45.30 -3.90 18.85
N ALA A 7 44.91 -5.17 18.97
CA ALA A 7 44.07 -5.79 17.93
C ALA A 7 42.65 -5.18 17.85
N SER A 8 42.06 -4.80 19.00
CA SER A 8 40.73 -4.17 19.00
C SER A 8 40.74 -2.74 18.40
N ASP A 9 41.87 -2.03 18.47
CA ASP A 9 41.98 -0.69 17.90
C ASP A 9 42.13 -0.67 16.38
N VAL A 10 42.65 -1.75 15.78
CA VAL A 10 42.77 -1.89 14.32
C VAL A 10 41.39 -1.99 13.65
N TYR A 11 40.41 -2.59 14.31
CA TYR A 11 39.05 -2.73 13.76
C TYR A 11 38.16 -1.48 13.99
N LYS A 12 38.73 -0.39 14.48
CA LYS A 12 38.05 0.90 14.61
C LYS A 12 38.12 1.69 13.30
N ARG A 13 37.44 2.82 13.29
CA ARG A 13 37.50 3.80 12.19
C ARG A 13 38.96 4.20 11.93
N GLN A 14 39.44 4.02 10.72
CA GLN A 14 40.79 4.36 10.28
C GLN A 14 40.77 5.55 9.34
N ILE A 15 41.82 6.31 9.33
CA ILE A 15 42.04 7.45 8.43
C ILE A 15 43.31 7.14 7.62
N MET A 16 43.19 7.18 6.29
CA MET A 16 44.30 7.13 5.35
C MET A 16 44.48 8.52 4.73
N ASP A 17 45.70 9.05 4.77
CA ASP A 17 46.06 10.29 4.13
C ASP A 17 47.05 10.02 2.99
N PHE A 18 46.70 10.42 1.80
CA PHE A 18 47.52 10.28 0.59
C PHE A 18 48.32 11.54 0.25
N GLY A 19 48.46 12.48 1.21
CA GLY A 19 49.14 13.74 0.99
C GLY A 19 48.29 14.80 0.30
N GLY A 20 47.02 14.85 0.58
CA GLY A 20 46.04 15.79 0.04
C GLY A 20 44.62 15.26 0.01
N THR A 21 44.48 13.95 0.04
CA THR A 21 43.17 13.26 0.08
C THR A 21 43.09 12.39 1.31
N ILE A 22 42.04 12.55 2.09
CA ILE A 22 41.74 11.74 3.26
C ILE A 22 40.64 10.72 2.91
N PHE A 23 40.94 9.43 3.22
CA PHE A 23 39.92 8.38 3.18
C PHE A 23 39.66 7.87 4.59
N VAL A 24 38.39 7.86 4.98
CA VAL A 24 37.92 7.37 6.28
C VAL A 24 37.20 6.04 6.07
N GLY A 25 37.67 4.99 6.75
CA GLY A 25 37.13 3.67 6.59
C GLY A 25 37.14 2.84 7.87
N VAL A 26 36.73 1.60 7.76
CA VAL A 26 36.74 0.59 8.82
C VAL A 26 37.62 -0.56 8.37
N ALA A 27 38.65 -0.90 9.15
CA ALA A 27 39.46 -2.08 8.90
C ALA A 27 38.65 -3.34 9.24
N THR A 28 38.56 -4.26 8.30
CA THR A 28 37.76 -5.50 8.45
C THR A 28 38.60 -6.76 8.46
N MET A 29 39.85 -6.66 7.99
CA MET A 29 40.77 -7.79 7.98
C MET A 29 42.20 -7.33 8.29
N VAL A 30 42.85 -8.04 9.15
CA VAL A 30 44.29 -7.91 9.42
C VAL A 30 44.96 -9.27 9.24
N GLY A 31 46.00 -9.32 8.43
CA GLY A 31 46.73 -10.55 8.14
C GLY A 31 48.23 -10.34 8.15
N LEU A 32 48.99 -11.40 8.36
CA LEU A 32 50.44 -11.44 8.20
C LEU A 32 50.75 -12.13 6.86
N HIS A 33 51.35 -11.40 5.93
CA HIS A 33 51.80 -11.93 4.66
C HIS A 33 53.32 -12.16 4.70
N ARG A 34 53.76 -13.37 4.39
CA ARG A 34 55.14 -13.73 4.27
C ARG A 34 55.40 -14.33 2.89
N SER A 35 56.39 -13.80 2.16
CA SER A 35 56.88 -14.36 0.89
C SER A 35 58.39 -14.21 0.81
N GLY A 36 59.08 -15.32 0.59
CA GLY A 36 60.52 -15.33 0.24
C GLY A 36 61.51 -14.90 1.33
N GLY A 37 61.22 -15.13 2.64
CA GLY A 37 62.21 -14.81 3.69
C GLY A 37 61.66 -14.78 5.11
N THR A 38 62.49 -14.29 6.06
CA THR A 38 62.14 -14.21 7.49
C THR A 38 61.26 -13.01 7.86
N HIS A 39 61.14 -12.04 6.98
CA HIS A 39 60.32 -10.83 7.21
C HIS A 39 58.92 -11.02 6.67
N GLY A 40 57.94 -10.46 7.35
CA GLY A 40 56.55 -10.45 6.92
C GLY A 40 55.99 -9.05 6.94
N ASN A 41 55.00 -8.77 6.08
CA ASN A 41 54.25 -7.54 6.02
C ASN A 41 52.88 -7.72 6.67
N ILE A 42 52.45 -6.75 7.45
CA ILE A 42 51.06 -6.71 7.92
C ILE A 42 50.20 -6.21 6.76
N LYS A 43 49.18 -6.99 6.39
CA LYS A 43 48.16 -6.60 5.43
C LYS A 43 46.91 -6.21 6.18
N VAL A 44 46.45 -4.97 5.98
CA VAL A 44 45.18 -4.45 6.50
C VAL A 44 44.26 -4.24 5.31
N THR A 45 43.03 -4.74 5.40
CA THR A 45 41.98 -4.49 4.41
C THR A 45 40.78 -3.87 5.13
N GLY A 46 40.16 -2.91 4.51
CA GLY A 46 39.00 -2.23 5.06
C GLY A 46 38.08 -1.73 3.95
N TYR A 47 36.97 -1.16 4.38
CA TYR A 47 35.97 -0.55 3.53
C TYR A 47 35.69 0.87 3.99
N SER A 48 34.98 1.66 3.19
CA SER A 48 34.46 2.96 3.59
C SER A 48 33.58 2.85 4.84
N SER A 49 33.31 3.97 5.50
CA SER A 49 32.42 3.98 6.68
C SER A 49 31.02 3.44 6.39
N THR A 50 30.62 3.38 5.11
CA THR A 50 29.34 2.79 4.70
C THR A 50 29.23 1.30 5.03
N PHE A 51 30.34 0.61 5.27
CA PHE A 51 30.35 -0.77 5.75
C PHE A 51 29.57 -0.94 7.07
N LEU A 52 29.48 0.09 7.89
CA LEU A 52 28.70 0.06 9.12
C LEU A 52 27.17 -0.04 8.86
N LEU A 53 26.73 0.23 7.62
CA LEU A 53 25.35 0.06 7.18
C LEU A 53 25.05 -1.34 6.66
N GLU A 54 26.05 -2.22 6.57
CA GLU A 54 25.96 -3.63 6.10
C GLU A 54 25.86 -4.62 7.26
N SER A 55 25.20 -4.25 8.38
CA SER A 55 25.18 -5.08 9.60
C SER A 55 24.48 -6.42 9.38
N ASP A 56 23.31 -6.45 8.82
CA ASP A 56 22.53 -7.63 8.41
C ASP A 56 21.25 -7.20 7.71
N HIS A 57 20.53 -8.19 7.15
CA HIS A 57 19.23 -7.97 6.53
C HIS A 57 18.18 -7.65 7.59
N THR A 58 17.41 -6.60 7.37
CA THR A 58 16.39 -6.16 8.32
C THR A 58 15.13 -5.68 7.59
N CYS A 59 14.03 -5.58 8.34
CA CYS A 59 12.79 -4.99 7.89
C CYS A 59 12.47 -3.73 8.70
N ALA A 60 12.09 -2.66 8.01
CA ALA A 60 11.62 -1.42 8.61
C ALA A 60 10.63 -0.72 7.69
N SER A 61 9.80 0.17 8.23
CA SER A 61 8.87 0.94 7.41
C SER A 61 8.67 2.36 7.92
N TRP A 62 8.44 3.27 7.00
CA TRP A 62 8.21 4.68 7.27
C TRP A 62 6.93 5.15 6.57
N CYS A 63 6.13 5.91 7.31
CA CYS A 63 4.94 6.59 6.79
C CYS A 63 5.15 8.11 6.84
N ASN A 64 4.82 8.81 5.74
CA ASN A 64 4.88 10.27 5.65
C ASN A 64 6.26 10.88 6.00
N LYS A 65 7.34 10.18 5.64
CA LYS A 65 8.73 10.61 5.79
C LYS A 65 9.32 11.03 4.46
N SER A 66 10.23 12.00 4.46
CA SER A 66 11.02 12.33 3.27
C SER A 66 12.19 11.36 3.10
N LEU A 67 12.76 11.28 1.88
CA LEU A 67 13.99 10.53 1.64
C LEU A 67 15.12 10.98 2.57
N SER A 68 15.21 12.30 2.78
CA SER A 68 16.21 12.88 3.67
C SER A 68 16.06 12.39 5.11
N ASP A 69 14.82 12.30 5.63
CA ASP A 69 14.57 11.80 6.99
C ASP A 69 14.98 10.34 7.13
N ILE A 70 14.63 9.50 6.13
CA ILE A 70 14.92 8.07 6.14
C ILE A 70 16.43 7.82 6.11
N VAL A 71 17.13 8.42 5.14
CA VAL A 71 18.58 8.22 4.98
C VAL A 71 19.35 8.72 6.19
N LYS A 72 19.00 9.91 6.74
CA LYS A 72 19.62 10.43 7.96
C LYS A 72 19.38 9.51 9.15
N GLU A 73 18.16 9.03 9.36
CA GLU A 73 17.84 8.11 10.45
C GLU A 73 18.75 6.86 10.41
N LEU A 74 18.97 6.29 9.22
CA LEU A 74 19.80 5.10 9.06
C LEU A 74 21.28 5.39 9.24
N THR A 75 21.78 6.49 8.69
CA THR A 75 23.20 6.88 8.80
C THR A 75 23.56 7.30 10.20
N ASP A 76 22.71 8.06 10.90
CA ASP A 76 22.92 8.49 12.28
C ASP A 76 22.96 7.30 13.25
N LYS A 77 22.04 6.34 13.09
CA LYS A 77 22.04 5.10 13.89
C LYS A 77 23.30 4.26 13.70
N ALA A 78 23.86 4.25 12.49
CA ALA A 78 25.08 3.53 12.17
C ALA A 78 26.36 4.32 12.48
N GLY A 79 26.28 5.60 12.87
CA GLY A 79 27.42 6.47 13.09
C GLY A 79 28.18 6.81 11.80
N VAL A 80 27.52 6.80 10.66
CA VAL A 80 28.08 7.14 9.34
C VAL A 80 27.83 8.61 9.06
N GLN A 81 28.88 9.38 8.77
CA GLN A 81 28.74 10.76 8.33
C GLN A 81 28.14 10.80 6.93
N ALA A 82 27.07 11.60 6.75
CA ALA A 82 26.37 11.70 5.49
C ALA A 82 25.97 13.14 5.13
N LEU A 83 26.11 13.48 3.86
CA LEU A 83 25.61 14.70 3.26
C LEU A 83 24.32 14.35 2.49
N VAL A 84 23.18 14.64 3.11
CA VAL A 84 21.88 14.19 2.59
C VAL A 84 21.09 15.39 2.08
N ASN A 85 21.01 15.52 0.76
CA ASN A 85 20.28 16.58 0.07
C ASN A 85 19.65 16.07 -1.24
N PRO A 86 18.71 15.10 -1.18
CA PRO A 86 18.05 14.57 -2.39
C PRO A 86 17.28 15.65 -3.13
N GLU A 87 17.07 15.48 -4.43
CA GLU A 87 16.21 16.34 -5.24
C GLU A 87 14.74 16.11 -4.90
N THR A 88 14.36 14.87 -4.60
CA THR A 88 13.02 14.50 -4.17
C THR A 88 12.76 14.97 -2.75
N LYS A 89 12.00 16.07 -2.59
CA LYS A 89 11.69 16.70 -1.30
C LYS A 89 10.34 16.28 -0.70
N SER A 90 9.46 15.68 -1.50
CA SER A 90 8.12 15.28 -1.06
C SER A 90 8.19 14.18 0.00
N LYS A 91 7.21 14.19 0.93
CA LYS A 91 7.04 13.09 1.87
C LYS A 91 6.47 11.88 1.13
N LEU A 92 7.04 10.73 1.37
CA LEU A 92 6.59 9.45 0.87
C LEU A 92 5.44 8.94 1.75
N GLU A 93 4.34 8.53 1.12
CA GLU A 93 3.18 8.00 1.87
C GLU A 93 3.57 6.74 2.65
N TYR A 94 4.38 5.88 2.04
CA TYR A 94 4.88 4.65 2.63
C TYR A 94 6.16 4.21 1.92
N GLU A 95 7.19 3.88 2.68
CA GLU A 95 8.42 3.27 2.18
C GLU A 95 8.82 2.13 3.13
N CYS A 96 9.24 1.02 2.57
CA CYS A 96 9.53 -0.21 3.28
C CYS A 96 10.91 -0.75 2.90
N GLN A 97 11.76 -0.97 3.88
CA GLN A 97 12.94 -1.81 3.80
C GLN A 97 12.50 -3.25 4.10
N TYR A 98 12.81 -4.18 3.23
CA TYR A 98 12.35 -5.56 3.37
C TYR A 98 13.50 -6.53 3.08
N GLU A 99 14.00 -7.18 4.13
CA GLU A 99 15.10 -8.15 4.07
C GLU A 99 16.34 -7.60 3.31
N GLU A 100 16.67 -6.35 3.58
CA GLU A 100 17.81 -5.64 3.01
C GLU A 100 18.72 -5.12 4.11
N THR A 101 20.04 -5.01 3.83
CA THR A 101 20.92 -4.21 4.69
C THR A 101 20.56 -2.73 4.57
N ASN A 102 20.95 -1.91 5.54
CA ASN A 102 20.69 -0.46 5.47
C ASN A 102 21.35 0.17 4.24
N PHE A 103 22.55 -0.28 3.85
CA PHE A 103 23.23 0.25 2.67
C PHE A 103 22.52 -0.15 1.38
N ARG A 104 22.13 -1.41 1.22
CA ARG A 104 21.36 -1.87 0.05
C ARG A 104 20.03 -1.13 -0.08
N PHE A 105 19.36 -0.87 1.05
CA PHE A 105 18.14 -0.08 1.05
C PHE A 105 18.39 1.36 0.59
N ILE A 106 19.46 2.04 1.08
CA ILE A 106 19.84 3.38 0.62
C ILE A 106 20.18 3.37 -0.88
N GLN A 107 20.91 2.35 -1.37
CA GLN A 107 21.19 2.16 -2.80
C GLN A 107 19.90 1.98 -3.61
N ARG A 108 18.94 1.20 -3.09
CA ARG A 108 17.63 1.04 -3.73
C ARG A 108 16.82 2.33 -3.76
N LEU A 109 16.86 3.15 -2.71
CA LEU A 109 16.25 4.48 -2.71
C LEU A 109 16.89 5.38 -3.78
N ALA A 110 18.22 5.36 -3.90
CA ALA A 110 18.93 6.09 -4.95
C ALA A 110 18.49 5.62 -6.35
N ARG A 111 18.34 4.31 -6.55
CA ARG A 111 17.82 3.72 -7.79
C ARG A 111 16.38 4.13 -8.08
N GLN A 112 15.47 3.98 -7.12
CA GLN A 112 14.03 4.23 -7.31
C GLN A 112 13.72 5.69 -7.62
N TYR A 113 14.47 6.61 -7.00
CA TYR A 113 14.23 8.05 -7.12
C TYR A 113 15.28 8.76 -8.00
N GLN A 114 16.23 8.00 -8.61
CA GLN A 114 17.36 8.48 -9.42
C GLN A 114 18.13 9.60 -8.70
N GLU A 115 18.42 9.40 -7.42
CA GLU A 115 19.23 10.29 -6.61
C GLU A 115 20.71 9.91 -6.72
N TRP A 116 21.59 10.91 -6.55
CA TRP A 116 23.02 10.68 -6.47
C TRP A 116 23.37 9.89 -5.22
N LEU A 117 24.26 8.90 -5.34
CA LEU A 117 24.80 8.16 -4.19
C LEU A 117 26.24 7.78 -4.45
N TYR A 118 27.14 8.25 -3.60
CA TYR A 118 28.56 7.90 -3.61
C TYR A 118 29.21 8.18 -2.27
N TYR A 119 30.42 7.71 -2.08
CA TYR A 119 31.27 8.01 -0.92
C TYR A 119 32.43 8.90 -1.38
N ASP A 120 32.56 10.10 -0.83
CA ASP A 120 33.56 11.09 -1.24
C ASP A 120 34.95 10.88 -0.60
N GLY A 121 35.10 9.79 0.15
CA GLY A 121 36.27 9.47 0.95
C GLY A 121 36.07 9.74 2.44
N GLN A 122 35.10 10.58 2.83
CA GLN A 122 34.81 10.93 4.21
C GLN A 122 33.32 10.79 4.55
N ASN A 123 32.45 11.16 3.63
CA ASN A 123 31.00 11.20 3.82
C ASN A 123 30.28 10.32 2.79
N LEU A 124 29.17 9.74 3.20
CA LEU A 124 28.17 9.23 2.29
C LEU A 124 27.37 10.41 1.72
N VAL A 125 27.44 10.63 0.42
CA VAL A 125 26.67 11.68 -0.28
C VAL A 125 25.40 11.08 -0.87
N PHE A 126 24.25 11.58 -0.45
CA PHE A 126 22.94 11.21 -1.00
C PHE A 126 22.22 12.45 -1.53
N GLY A 127 22.06 12.53 -2.84
CA GLY A 127 21.59 13.70 -3.57
C GLY A 127 22.72 14.45 -4.25
N LYS A 128 22.36 15.33 -5.18
CA LYS A 128 23.35 16.04 -6.02
C LYS A 128 24.29 16.88 -5.16
N PRO A 129 25.63 16.74 -5.36
CA PRO A 129 26.61 17.53 -4.61
C PRO A 129 26.50 19.02 -4.97
N GLN A 130 26.91 19.87 -4.04
CA GLN A 130 27.16 21.27 -4.36
C GLN A 130 28.41 21.37 -5.24
N ALA A 131 28.40 22.30 -6.19
CA ALA A 131 29.57 22.55 -7.03
C ALA A 131 30.78 22.90 -6.15
N GLY A 132 31.81 22.07 -6.19
CA GLY A 132 33.09 22.30 -5.55
C GLY A 132 34.05 23.08 -6.43
N SER A 133 35.29 23.26 -5.96
CA SER A 133 36.39 23.81 -6.77
C SER A 133 36.71 22.84 -7.93
N THR A 134 36.99 23.38 -9.10
CA THR A 134 37.42 22.60 -10.27
C THR A 134 38.93 22.45 -10.28
N THR A 135 39.42 21.22 -10.39
CA THR A 135 40.85 20.92 -10.52
C THR A 135 41.21 20.81 -12.01
N LYS A 136 42.19 21.56 -12.43
CA LYS A 136 42.67 21.50 -13.82
C LYS A 136 43.66 20.36 -13.99
N LEU A 137 43.47 19.51 -14.98
CA LEU A 137 44.37 18.42 -15.36
C LEU A 137 44.75 18.57 -16.83
N THR A 138 46.06 18.53 -17.15
CA THR A 138 46.57 18.63 -18.52
C THR A 138 47.23 17.33 -18.93
N TYR A 139 46.81 16.77 -20.06
CA TYR A 139 47.48 15.60 -20.65
C TYR A 139 48.91 15.93 -21.05
N GLY A 140 49.87 15.12 -20.58
CA GLY A 140 51.30 15.35 -20.71
C GLY A 140 51.92 16.14 -19.55
N GLU A 141 51.13 16.62 -18.59
CA GLU A 141 51.55 17.24 -17.32
C GLU A 141 51.09 16.36 -16.15
N GLU A 142 50.00 16.74 -15.47
CA GLU A 142 49.42 15.97 -14.35
C GLU A 142 48.71 14.69 -14.80
N LEU A 143 48.38 14.56 -16.08
CA LEU A 143 47.64 13.43 -16.63
C LEU A 143 48.53 12.67 -17.63
N SER A 144 48.92 11.46 -17.26
CA SER A 144 49.83 10.60 -18.08
C SER A 144 49.08 9.76 -19.10
N VAL A 145 47.84 9.36 -18.83
CA VAL A 145 46.94 8.63 -19.74
C VAL A 145 45.60 9.30 -19.77
N LEU A 146 45.02 9.40 -20.95
CA LEU A 146 43.68 9.93 -21.16
C LEU A 146 42.98 9.20 -22.30
N ASP A 147 41.90 8.49 -22.01
CA ASP A 147 40.98 7.95 -22.99
C ASP A 147 39.67 8.72 -22.95
N VAL A 148 39.16 9.09 -24.13
CA VAL A 148 37.87 9.75 -24.28
C VAL A 148 36.96 8.81 -25.05
N CYS A 149 35.90 8.34 -24.37
CA CYS A 149 35.04 7.28 -24.84
C CYS A 149 33.59 7.74 -25.02
N SER A 150 32.88 7.08 -25.93
CA SER A 150 31.44 7.19 -26.05
C SER A 150 30.81 5.83 -26.33
N GLN A 151 29.58 5.63 -25.86
CA GLN A 151 28.86 4.36 -25.98
C GLN A 151 27.35 4.56 -26.07
N THR A 152 26.67 3.67 -26.78
CA THR A 152 25.21 3.68 -26.94
C THR A 152 24.52 2.97 -25.78
N LEU A 153 23.97 3.70 -24.82
CA LEU A 153 23.34 3.17 -23.60
C LEU A 153 21.83 3.42 -23.55
N ALA A 154 21.39 4.58 -24.06
CA ALA A 154 20.00 4.99 -23.94
C ALA A 154 19.05 3.98 -24.59
N ARG A 155 17.96 3.67 -23.89
CA ARG A 155 16.87 2.82 -24.37
C ARG A 155 15.57 3.56 -24.17
N PRO A 156 14.71 3.73 -25.19
CA PRO A 156 13.40 4.33 -24.97
C PRO A 156 12.54 3.40 -24.11
N ILE A 157 11.89 3.96 -23.11
CA ILE A 157 11.00 3.24 -22.21
C ILE A 157 9.65 3.93 -22.13
N LYS A 158 8.58 3.16 -21.93
CA LYS A 158 7.23 3.66 -21.67
C LYS A 158 6.57 2.81 -20.58
N GLY A 159 5.54 3.35 -19.94
CA GLY A 159 4.83 2.58 -18.94
C GLY A 159 3.65 3.32 -18.35
N SER A 160 3.03 2.69 -17.38
CA SER A 160 1.87 3.24 -16.70
C SER A 160 1.93 3.05 -15.20
N SER A 161 1.19 3.90 -14.48
CA SER A 161 0.96 3.75 -13.05
C SER A 161 -0.51 4.00 -12.74
N TYR A 162 -1.12 3.11 -11.95
CA TYR A 162 -2.49 3.25 -11.49
C TYR A 162 -2.53 3.79 -10.06
N HIS A 163 -3.27 4.90 -9.88
CA HIS A 163 -3.52 5.52 -8.59
C HIS A 163 -4.95 5.25 -8.13
N SER A 164 -5.11 4.34 -7.17
CA SER A 164 -6.43 3.83 -6.75
C SER A 164 -7.33 4.86 -6.06
N VAL A 165 -6.75 5.86 -5.41
CA VAL A 165 -7.53 6.91 -4.72
C VAL A 165 -8.32 7.77 -5.70
N ASN A 166 -7.75 8.04 -6.87
CA ASN A 166 -8.38 8.86 -7.92
C ASN A 166 -8.98 7.98 -9.04
N ASN A 167 -8.84 6.64 -8.93
CA ASN A 167 -9.23 5.70 -9.98
C ASN A 167 -8.66 6.09 -11.35
N GLN A 168 -7.37 6.43 -11.39
CA GLN A 168 -6.74 6.98 -12.60
C GLN A 168 -5.49 6.21 -13.00
N THR A 169 -5.38 5.87 -14.28
CA THR A 169 -4.17 5.32 -14.88
C THR A 169 -3.44 6.43 -15.62
N TYR A 170 -2.20 6.69 -15.21
CA TYR A 170 -1.30 7.62 -15.89
C TYR A 170 -0.39 6.84 -16.83
N ASN A 171 -0.19 7.33 -18.04
CA ASN A 171 0.74 6.77 -19.02
C ASN A 171 1.87 7.78 -19.28
N GLY A 172 3.07 7.28 -19.44
CA GLY A 172 4.26 8.10 -19.70
C GLY A 172 5.30 7.35 -20.51
N GLN A 173 6.26 8.09 -21.04
CA GLN A 173 7.42 7.55 -21.73
C GLN A 173 8.64 8.44 -21.51
N SER A 174 9.83 7.86 -21.71
CA SER A 174 11.08 8.63 -21.70
C SER A 174 11.11 9.63 -22.85
N PRO A 175 11.68 10.84 -22.63
CA PRO A 175 11.86 11.81 -23.70
C PRO A 175 12.96 11.37 -24.67
N ASP A 176 12.90 11.88 -25.90
CA ASP A 176 13.94 11.68 -26.92
C ASP A 176 15.12 12.68 -26.74
N THR A 177 15.31 13.17 -25.53
CA THR A 177 16.38 14.11 -25.17
C THR A 177 16.99 13.74 -23.82
N ALA A 178 18.30 13.95 -23.68
CA ALA A 178 19.01 13.78 -22.41
C ALA A 178 19.76 15.07 -22.07
N ALA A 179 19.43 15.69 -20.94
CA ALA A 179 20.13 16.88 -20.47
C ALA A 179 21.54 16.55 -19.96
N GLY A 180 22.45 17.52 -20.07
CA GLY A 180 23.77 17.44 -19.47
C GLY A 180 24.79 16.61 -20.25
N GLN A 181 24.48 16.15 -21.45
CA GLN A 181 25.44 15.47 -22.32
C GLN A 181 26.39 16.47 -22.99
N ASN A 182 27.66 16.10 -23.13
CA ASN A 182 28.59 16.78 -24.00
C ASN A 182 28.33 16.36 -25.47
N THR A 183 29.06 16.93 -26.44
CA THR A 183 28.86 16.64 -27.86
C THR A 183 28.96 15.15 -28.20
N LEU A 184 29.92 14.44 -27.62
CA LEU A 184 30.10 12.99 -27.83
C LEU A 184 28.95 12.19 -27.20
N GLY A 185 28.55 12.54 -25.98
CA GLY A 185 27.43 11.90 -25.28
C GLY A 185 26.11 12.12 -26.03
N GLN A 186 25.88 13.32 -26.58
CA GLN A 186 24.68 13.58 -27.38
C GLN A 186 24.67 12.76 -28.68
N ALA A 187 25.78 12.68 -29.38
CA ALA A 187 25.88 11.85 -30.59
C ALA A 187 25.67 10.35 -30.30
N ALA A 188 26.20 9.85 -29.16
CA ALA A 188 25.97 8.49 -28.72
C ALA A 188 24.51 8.24 -28.30
N PHE A 189 23.87 9.21 -27.63
CA PHE A 189 22.47 9.17 -27.28
C PHE A 189 21.56 9.10 -28.51
N ASP A 190 21.78 9.98 -29.51
CA ASP A 190 21.00 10.00 -30.77
C ASP A 190 21.19 8.69 -31.55
N SER A 191 22.41 8.17 -31.60
CA SER A 191 22.72 6.88 -32.21
C SER A 191 22.02 5.72 -31.49
N SER A 192 21.93 5.79 -30.16
CA SER A 192 21.25 4.79 -29.34
C SER A 192 19.74 4.73 -29.64
N LEU A 193 19.10 5.89 -29.74
CA LEU A 193 17.67 5.95 -30.08
C LEU A 193 17.40 5.48 -31.52
N ALA A 194 18.33 5.71 -32.43
CA ALA A 194 18.24 5.21 -33.80
C ALA A 194 18.37 3.68 -33.88
N LEU A 195 19.15 3.08 -32.99
CA LEU A 195 19.29 1.61 -32.86
C LEU A 195 18.08 0.97 -32.21
N PHE A 196 17.53 1.58 -31.16
CA PHE A 196 16.44 1.03 -30.35
C PHE A 196 15.16 1.85 -30.53
N THR A 197 14.45 1.61 -31.63
CA THR A 197 13.27 2.40 -32.02
C THR A 197 11.99 2.03 -31.27
N ALA A 198 11.91 0.82 -30.69
CA ALA A 198 10.72 0.34 -30.00
C ALA A 198 10.87 0.53 -28.46
N PRO A 199 10.05 1.38 -27.81
CA PRO A 199 10.12 1.56 -26.37
C PRO A 199 9.81 0.29 -25.58
N ALA A 200 10.66 -0.08 -24.63
CA ALA A 200 10.40 -1.15 -23.69
C ALA A 200 9.27 -0.74 -22.72
N VAL A 201 8.35 -1.66 -22.44
CA VAL A 201 7.24 -1.42 -21.49
C VAL A 201 7.70 -1.76 -20.07
N GLN A 202 7.76 -0.76 -19.20
CA GLN A 202 8.21 -0.92 -17.82
C GLN A 202 7.25 -0.21 -16.85
N ARG A 203 7.12 -0.73 -15.64
CA ARG A 203 6.42 -0.04 -14.55
C ARG A 203 7.33 1.01 -13.91
N ALA A 204 6.74 2.07 -13.37
CA ALA A 204 7.47 2.94 -12.47
C ALA A 204 7.77 2.19 -11.15
N GLU A 205 9.03 2.24 -10.70
CA GLU A 205 9.44 1.62 -9.43
C GLU A 205 8.84 2.37 -8.22
N PRO A 206 8.90 3.71 -8.13
CA PRO A 206 8.26 4.43 -7.04
C PRO A 206 6.73 4.43 -7.15
N ARG A 207 6.06 4.77 -6.07
CA ARG A 207 4.62 5.04 -6.08
C ARG A 207 4.37 6.37 -6.75
N ILE A 208 3.54 6.39 -7.77
CA ILE A 208 3.18 7.56 -8.56
C ILE A 208 1.76 7.99 -8.19
N THR A 209 1.56 9.26 -7.91
CA THR A 209 0.26 9.82 -7.50
C THR A 209 -0.37 10.71 -8.58
N ASN A 210 0.43 11.18 -9.54
CA ASN A 210 -0.04 12.04 -10.62
C ASN A 210 0.83 11.91 -11.88
N LYS A 211 0.35 12.49 -12.99
CA LYS A 211 1.02 12.45 -14.29
C LYS A 211 2.40 13.12 -14.28
N GLY A 212 2.54 14.24 -13.57
CA GLY A 212 3.81 14.97 -13.50
C GLY A 212 4.93 14.15 -12.83
N GLU A 213 4.61 13.41 -11.77
CA GLU A 213 5.55 12.49 -11.12
C GLU A 213 5.99 11.36 -12.05
N LEU A 214 5.05 10.82 -12.85
CA LEU A 214 5.38 9.76 -13.81
C LEU A 214 6.30 10.28 -14.92
N ASP A 215 6.03 11.46 -15.46
CA ASP A 215 6.87 12.07 -16.50
C ASP A 215 8.26 12.42 -15.96
N ALA A 216 8.34 12.98 -14.76
CA ALA A 216 9.60 13.25 -14.08
C ALA A 216 10.41 11.96 -13.82
N TYR A 217 9.73 10.86 -13.44
CA TYR A 217 10.36 9.55 -13.29
C TYR A 217 10.98 9.06 -14.60
N PHE A 218 10.25 9.06 -15.71
CA PHE A 218 10.77 8.60 -17.00
C PHE A 218 11.86 9.53 -17.56
N GLN A 219 11.75 10.83 -17.32
CA GLN A 219 12.79 11.78 -17.69
C GLN A 219 14.09 11.50 -16.93
N ARG A 220 14.03 11.36 -15.60
CA ARG A 220 15.21 11.07 -14.78
C ARG A 220 15.79 9.69 -15.07
N ARG A 221 14.95 8.71 -15.34
CA ARG A 221 15.38 7.38 -15.74
C ARG A 221 16.18 7.43 -17.04
N GLN A 222 15.69 8.16 -18.06
CA GLN A 222 16.41 8.35 -19.33
C GLN A 222 17.76 9.06 -19.12
N GLN A 223 17.79 10.07 -18.27
CA GLN A 223 19.02 10.77 -17.91
C GLN A 223 20.03 9.84 -17.22
N SER A 224 19.57 9.01 -16.29
CA SER A 224 20.40 8.02 -15.60
C SER A 224 20.93 6.95 -16.55
N ASP A 225 20.07 6.39 -17.41
CA ASP A 225 20.47 5.37 -18.38
C ASP A 225 21.47 5.91 -19.40
N SER A 226 21.43 7.21 -19.72
CA SER A 226 22.34 7.88 -20.67
C SER A 226 23.52 8.60 -20.02
N ALA A 227 23.60 8.65 -18.68
CA ALA A 227 24.61 9.45 -17.99
C ALA A 227 26.06 9.10 -18.39
N ALA A 228 26.35 7.82 -18.62
CA ALA A 228 27.65 7.34 -19.06
C ALA A 228 27.79 7.17 -20.58
N SER A 229 26.93 7.80 -21.39
CA SER A 229 27.05 7.77 -22.86
C SER A 229 28.34 8.38 -23.37
N SER A 230 28.93 9.32 -22.62
CA SER A 230 30.31 9.78 -22.79
C SER A 230 31.03 9.72 -21.45
N PHE A 231 32.25 9.24 -21.45
CA PHE A 231 33.10 9.16 -20.26
C PHE A 231 34.57 9.28 -20.63
N ILE A 232 35.38 9.60 -19.63
CA ILE A 232 36.84 9.57 -19.76
C ILE A 232 37.40 8.61 -18.73
N THR A 233 38.52 7.97 -19.08
CA THR A 233 39.42 7.33 -18.12
C THR A 233 40.79 7.98 -18.16
N GLY A 234 41.48 8.02 -17.03
CA GLY A 234 42.78 8.65 -16.96
C GLY A 234 43.66 8.13 -15.85
N GLU A 235 44.96 8.35 -16.01
CA GLU A 235 45.99 8.14 -14.98
C GLU A 235 46.62 9.47 -14.60
N SER A 236 46.71 9.76 -13.28
CA SER A 236 47.21 11.05 -12.79
C SER A 236 48.06 10.87 -11.52
N ASP A 237 48.99 11.81 -11.31
CA ASP A 237 49.74 11.95 -10.06
C ASP A 237 49.10 12.97 -9.09
N CYS A 238 48.00 13.56 -9.44
CA CYS A 238 47.27 14.57 -8.65
C CYS A 238 46.64 13.93 -7.41
N ARG A 239 47.17 14.19 -6.22
CA ARG A 239 46.80 13.56 -4.93
C ARG A 239 45.50 14.04 -4.32
N ILE A 240 44.92 15.16 -4.82
CA ILE A 240 43.74 15.78 -4.24
C ILE A 240 42.41 15.27 -4.83
N LEU A 241 42.48 14.38 -5.81
CA LEU A 241 41.31 13.84 -6.48
C LEU A 241 40.57 12.84 -5.61
N THR A 242 39.24 12.90 -5.61
CA THR A 242 38.33 11.93 -4.96
C THR A 242 37.14 11.67 -5.84
N VAL A 243 36.33 10.67 -5.48
CA VAL A 243 34.99 10.53 -6.09
C VAL A 243 34.18 11.80 -5.78
N GLY A 244 33.56 12.38 -6.82
CA GLY A 244 32.81 13.64 -6.73
C GLY A 244 33.67 14.89 -7.06
N SER A 245 35.01 14.76 -7.21
CA SER A 245 35.84 15.88 -7.66
C SER A 245 35.50 16.28 -9.08
N ILE A 246 35.42 17.61 -9.31
CA ILE A 246 35.22 18.18 -10.65
C ILE A 246 36.59 18.52 -11.25
N ILE A 247 36.86 18.00 -12.44
CA ILE A 247 38.09 18.21 -13.17
C ILE A 247 37.83 18.91 -14.50
N ASP A 248 38.69 19.86 -14.88
CA ASP A 248 38.72 20.49 -16.21
C ASP A 248 39.92 19.92 -16.97
N VAL A 249 39.62 19.11 -17.98
CA VAL A 249 40.62 18.33 -18.71
C VAL A 249 41.09 19.08 -19.97
N HIS A 250 42.40 19.21 -20.08
CA HIS A 250 43.07 19.88 -21.19
C HIS A 250 44.07 18.98 -21.92
N THR A 251 44.25 19.23 -23.21
CA THR A 251 45.36 18.68 -23.98
C THR A 251 46.36 19.77 -24.29
N ALA A 252 47.67 19.45 -24.19
CA ALA A 252 48.73 20.33 -24.65
C ALA A 252 49.10 19.92 -26.09
N ILE A 253 48.93 20.81 -27.06
CA ILE A 253 49.40 20.61 -28.45
C ILE A 253 50.72 21.34 -28.60
N HIS A 254 51.80 20.59 -28.86
CA HIS A 254 53.09 21.18 -29.22
C HIS A 254 53.06 21.64 -30.69
N THR A 255 52.93 22.93 -30.91
CA THR A 255 53.19 23.50 -32.24
C THR A 255 54.70 23.74 -32.32
N GLY A 256 55.38 23.20 -33.32
CA GLY A 256 56.85 23.08 -33.46
C GLY A 256 57.72 24.33 -33.28
N ILE A 257 57.28 25.39 -32.65
CA ILE A 257 57.96 26.65 -32.33
C ILE A 257 57.85 26.97 -30.82
N GLY A 258 57.66 25.96 -29.95
CA GLY A 258 57.60 26.18 -28.46
C GLY A 258 56.30 26.84 -27.97
N ILE A 259 55.26 26.96 -28.75
CA ILE A 259 53.95 27.46 -28.34
C ILE A 259 53.10 26.27 -27.94
N HIS A 260 52.76 26.18 -26.64
CA HIS A 260 51.82 25.21 -26.12
C HIS A 260 50.41 25.80 -26.21
N VAL A 261 49.55 25.24 -27.06
CA VAL A 261 48.13 25.58 -27.07
C VAL A 261 47.44 24.54 -26.20
N LYS A 262 46.87 24.98 -25.07
CA LYS A 262 46.05 24.14 -24.19
C LYS A 262 44.58 24.23 -24.61
N ASN A 263 44.03 23.16 -25.14
CA ASN A 263 42.61 23.08 -25.49
C ASN A 263 41.85 22.31 -24.39
N SER A 264 40.78 22.89 -23.90
CA SER A 264 39.86 22.17 -22.98
C SER A 264 39.10 21.08 -23.75
N ILE A 265 39.07 19.89 -23.20
CA ILE A 265 38.24 18.77 -23.64
C ILE A 265 36.86 18.85 -22.98
N GLY A 266 36.78 19.47 -21.80
CA GLY A 266 35.57 19.66 -21.02
C GLY A 266 35.75 19.45 -19.54
N THR A 267 34.67 19.68 -18.81
CA THR A 267 34.60 19.46 -17.34
C THR A 267 33.91 18.15 -17.06
N TYR A 268 34.51 17.38 -16.15
CA TYR A 268 34.04 16.04 -15.79
C TYR A 268 33.97 15.91 -14.25
N ILE A 269 33.12 15.00 -13.79
CA ILE A 269 33.03 14.61 -12.38
C ILE A 269 33.57 13.18 -12.23
N ILE A 270 34.49 12.97 -11.31
CA ILE A 270 35.07 11.66 -11.03
C ILE A 270 34.01 10.79 -10.36
N THR A 271 33.73 9.62 -10.95
CA THR A 271 32.76 8.63 -10.43
C THR A 271 33.43 7.41 -9.84
N GLU A 272 34.67 7.15 -10.23
CA GLU A 272 35.48 6.05 -9.73
C GLU A 272 36.95 6.48 -9.69
N ILE A 273 37.67 6.13 -8.62
CA ILE A 273 39.09 6.40 -8.51
C ILE A 273 39.79 5.31 -7.69
N THR A 274 40.97 4.89 -8.16
CA THR A 274 41.88 3.99 -7.45
C THR A 274 43.18 4.73 -7.18
N HIS A 275 43.56 4.84 -5.91
CA HIS A 275 44.83 5.43 -5.47
C HIS A 275 45.85 4.31 -5.20
N VAL A 276 47.04 4.44 -5.77
CA VAL A 276 48.14 3.56 -5.51
C VAL A 276 49.33 4.37 -4.99
N ALA A 277 49.71 4.09 -3.75
CA ALA A 277 50.85 4.73 -3.11
C ALA A 277 51.89 3.65 -2.75
N GLY A 278 53.15 3.89 -3.00
CA GLY A 278 54.23 2.99 -2.78
C GLY A 278 55.35 3.60 -1.89
N MET A 279 56.42 2.83 -1.73
CA MET A 279 57.63 3.31 -1.03
C MET A 279 58.31 4.41 -1.85
N GLY A 280 58.95 5.38 -1.18
CA GLY A 280 59.72 6.43 -1.84
C GLY A 280 58.87 7.52 -2.52
N ASP A 281 57.70 7.85 -1.95
CA ASP A 281 56.81 8.91 -2.43
C ASP A 281 56.20 8.64 -3.83
N SER A 282 56.21 7.39 -4.29
CA SER A 282 55.56 7.01 -5.54
C SER A 282 54.03 7.04 -5.32
N TYR A 283 53.34 7.81 -6.15
CA TYR A 283 51.89 7.90 -6.13
C TYR A 283 51.35 7.98 -7.56
N GLN A 284 50.24 7.29 -7.78
CA GLN A 284 49.48 7.34 -9.01
C GLN A 284 48.00 7.05 -8.72
N ASN A 285 47.11 7.63 -9.48
CA ASN A 285 45.70 7.27 -9.43
C ASN A 285 45.16 6.96 -10.84
N TYR A 286 44.12 6.14 -10.84
CA TYR A 286 43.38 5.72 -12.02
C TYR A 286 41.92 6.11 -11.80
N PHE A 287 41.31 6.84 -12.71
CA PHE A 287 39.95 7.30 -12.52
C PHE A 287 39.07 7.14 -13.76
N THR A 288 37.76 7.04 -13.52
CA THR A 288 36.70 7.20 -14.51
C THR A 288 35.90 8.45 -14.16
N ALA A 289 35.58 9.25 -15.15
CA ALA A 289 34.79 10.47 -14.95
C ALA A 289 33.76 10.67 -16.06
N LEU A 290 32.61 11.23 -15.67
CA LEU A 290 31.47 11.56 -16.54
C LEU A 290 31.39 13.08 -16.74
N PRO A 291 30.71 13.59 -17.79
CA PRO A 291 30.48 15.02 -17.94
C PRO A 291 29.89 15.63 -16.65
N SER A 292 30.46 16.70 -16.14
CA SER A 292 30.01 17.32 -14.87
C SER A 292 28.61 17.93 -14.94
N SER A 293 28.11 18.14 -16.13
CA SER A 293 26.77 18.69 -16.43
C SER A 293 25.63 17.65 -16.31
N ILE A 294 25.92 16.35 -16.15
CA ILE A 294 24.88 15.34 -16.01
C ILE A 294 23.97 15.61 -14.79
N PRO A 295 22.65 15.47 -14.93
CA PRO A 295 21.73 15.72 -13.82
C PRO A 295 21.69 14.61 -12.78
N THR A 296 22.01 13.37 -13.16
CA THR A 296 22.00 12.18 -12.28
C THR A 296 23.11 11.21 -12.67
N LEU A 297 23.50 10.33 -11.74
CA LEU A 297 24.46 9.25 -12.01
C LEU A 297 23.79 8.07 -12.71
N PRO A 298 24.57 7.15 -13.32
CA PRO A 298 24.06 5.85 -13.75
C PRO A 298 23.33 5.14 -12.63
N CYS A 299 22.25 4.45 -12.98
CA CYS A 299 21.42 3.74 -12.01
C CYS A 299 22.23 2.61 -11.35
N PRO A 300 22.28 2.53 -10.01
CA PRO A 300 22.98 1.45 -9.35
C PRO A 300 22.31 0.09 -9.65
N ASP A 301 23.12 -0.93 -9.90
CA ASP A 301 22.63 -2.30 -10.08
C ASP A 301 22.38 -2.94 -8.71
N VAL A 302 21.20 -2.73 -8.18
CA VAL A 302 20.76 -3.26 -6.89
C VAL A 302 19.50 -4.09 -7.10
N PRO A 303 19.43 -5.34 -6.62
CA PRO A 303 18.21 -6.13 -6.73
C PRO A 303 17.07 -5.47 -5.96
N LEU A 304 15.87 -5.55 -6.55
CA LEU A 304 14.65 -5.13 -5.85
C LEU A 304 14.23 -6.24 -4.88
N PRO A 305 13.78 -5.91 -3.67
CA PRO A 305 13.28 -6.89 -2.72
C PRO A 305 11.99 -7.54 -3.21
N VAL A 306 11.82 -8.81 -2.87
CA VAL A 306 10.63 -9.61 -3.19
C VAL A 306 9.90 -9.89 -1.88
N ALA A 307 8.75 -9.23 -1.68
CA ALA A 307 7.96 -9.38 -0.47
C ALA A 307 6.93 -10.51 -0.61
N HIS A 308 7.01 -11.49 0.29
CA HIS A 308 6.07 -12.60 0.36
C HIS A 308 4.82 -12.26 1.18
N THR A 309 3.72 -12.98 0.92
CA THR A 309 2.50 -12.87 1.73
C THR A 309 2.78 -13.14 3.20
N GLN A 310 2.22 -12.33 4.08
CA GLN A 310 2.46 -12.43 5.51
C GLN A 310 1.26 -11.98 6.33
N GLN A 311 1.23 -12.45 7.57
CA GLN A 311 0.20 -12.11 8.53
C GLN A 311 0.42 -10.70 9.10
N ALA A 312 -0.69 -10.00 9.35
CA ALA A 312 -0.70 -8.71 10.03
C ALA A 312 -1.95 -8.57 10.91
N VAL A 313 -1.95 -7.55 11.76
CA VAL A 313 -3.09 -7.16 12.59
C VAL A 313 -3.58 -5.79 12.16
N VAL A 314 -4.89 -5.61 12.03
CA VAL A 314 -5.50 -4.32 11.71
C VAL A 314 -5.35 -3.37 12.90
N VAL A 315 -4.76 -2.20 12.65
CA VAL A 315 -4.59 -1.16 13.68
C VAL A 315 -5.60 -0.03 13.53
N SER A 316 -6.12 0.19 12.32
CA SER A 316 -7.19 1.16 12.06
C SER A 316 -7.97 0.80 10.79
N ASN A 317 -9.29 0.97 10.83
CA ASN A 317 -10.21 0.89 9.69
C ASN A 317 -10.99 2.20 9.47
N GLU A 318 -10.65 3.26 10.18
CA GLU A 318 -11.25 4.58 10.06
C GLU A 318 -10.57 5.40 8.95
N ASP A 319 -10.70 4.94 7.69
CA ASP A 319 -10.11 5.61 6.53
C ASP A 319 -10.63 7.05 6.38
N PRO A 320 -9.77 8.08 6.49
CA PRO A 320 -10.19 9.47 6.36
C PRO A 320 -10.77 9.82 4.99
N LYS A 321 -10.45 9.03 3.95
CA LYS A 321 -11.00 9.19 2.60
C LYS A 321 -12.25 8.34 2.36
N LYS A 322 -12.69 7.55 3.34
CA LYS A 322 -13.89 6.68 3.27
C LYS A 322 -13.87 5.70 2.09
N LEU A 323 -12.70 5.17 1.74
CA LEU A 323 -12.51 4.24 0.63
C LEU A 323 -12.46 2.76 1.09
N GLY A 324 -12.78 2.48 2.36
CA GLY A 324 -12.75 1.13 2.91
C GLY A 324 -11.34 0.55 3.03
N ARG A 325 -10.32 1.40 3.18
CA ARG A 325 -8.94 0.98 3.39
C ARG A 325 -8.69 0.77 4.88
N VAL A 326 -7.65 0.00 5.17
CA VAL A 326 -7.19 -0.27 6.54
C VAL A 326 -5.71 0.08 6.69
N GLN A 327 -5.28 0.31 7.92
CA GLN A 327 -3.88 0.29 8.28
C GLN A 327 -3.61 -0.99 9.07
N VAL A 328 -2.51 -1.65 8.77
CA VAL A 328 -2.14 -2.90 9.42
C VAL A 328 -0.71 -2.84 9.95
N LYS A 329 -0.42 -3.70 10.91
CA LYS A 329 0.90 -3.90 11.48
C LYS A 329 1.32 -5.34 11.27
N MET A 330 2.39 -5.53 10.51
CA MET A 330 3.01 -6.84 10.28
C MET A 330 3.81 -7.25 11.52
N ASN A 331 4.08 -8.55 11.71
CA ASN A 331 4.72 -9.06 12.92
C ASN A 331 6.10 -8.45 13.21
N TRP A 332 6.86 -8.09 12.17
CA TRP A 332 8.17 -7.46 12.30
C TRP A 332 8.10 -5.94 12.56
N GLN A 333 6.97 -5.30 12.34
CA GLN A 333 6.81 -3.86 12.59
C GLN A 333 6.69 -3.58 14.09
N THR A 334 7.63 -2.83 14.64
CA THR A 334 7.70 -2.48 16.06
C THR A 334 7.45 -0.99 16.30
N GLY A 335 7.13 -0.60 17.53
CA GLY A 335 6.92 0.81 17.89
C GLY A 335 5.86 1.48 17.00
N PRO A 336 6.18 2.62 16.37
CA PRO A 336 5.26 3.38 15.53
C PRO A 336 5.12 2.85 14.09
N MET A 337 5.84 1.79 13.73
CA MET A 337 5.80 1.21 12.39
C MET A 337 4.43 0.61 12.09
N GLN A 338 3.90 0.93 10.92
CA GLN A 338 2.65 0.38 10.36
C GLN A 338 2.60 0.65 8.86
N THR A 339 1.61 0.12 8.15
CA THR A 339 1.41 0.48 6.75
C THR A 339 0.73 1.84 6.59
N SER A 340 0.83 2.43 5.41
CA SER A 340 -0.14 3.45 4.98
C SER A 340 -1.54 2.85 4.87
N TRP A 341 -2.54 3.65 4.44
CA TRP A 341 -3.87 3.16 4.14
C TRP A 341 -3.84 2.23 2.93
N ILE A 342 -4.10 0.94 3.15
CA ILE A 342 -4.05 -0.11 2.12
C ILE A 342 -5.44 -0.64 1.80
N ARG A 343 -5.63 -1.11 0.57
CA ARG A 343 -6.89 -1.66 0.08
C ARG A 343 -7.15 -3.04 0.67
N VAL A 344 -8.42 -3.37 0.80
CA VAL A 344 -8.88 -4.71 1.17
C VAL A 344 -9.48 -5.38 -0.08
N LEU A 345 -9.09 -6.61 -0.35
CA LEU A 345 -9.70 -7.44 -1.38
C LEU A 345 -11.10 -7.88 -0.90
N THR A 346 -12.06 -7.89 -1.78
CA THR A 346 -13.42 -8.36 -1.52
C THR A 346 -13.90 -9.20 -2.71
N PRO A 347 -14.81 -10.17 -2.52
CA PRO A 347 -15.29 -11.02 -3.61
C PRO A 347 -15.92 -10.26 -4.78
N ASP A 348 -16.60 -9.15 -4.52
CA ASP A 348 -17.15 -8.25 -5.53
C ASP A 348 -17.13 -6.79 -5.02
N ALA A 349 -16.74 -5.87 -5.89
CA ALA A 349 -16.70 -4.45 -5.60
C ALA A 349 -16.84 -3.63 -6.89
N GLY A 350 -17.72 -2.63 -6.87
CA GLY A 350 -17.86 -1.77 -8.03
C GLY A 350 -18.98 -0.74 -7.91
N THR A 351 -19.44 -0.31 -9.06
CA THR A 351 -20.57 0.60 -9.28
C THR A 351 -21.49 0.05 -10.38
N SER A 352 -22.67 0.60 -10.50
CA SER A 352 -23.56 0.39 -11.63
C SER A 352 -24.38 1.65 -11.87
N ASP A 353 -25.14 1.71 -12.94
CA ASP A 353 -26.04 2.84 -13.25
C ASP A 353 -27.06 3.10 -12.13
N LYS A 354 -27.45 2.05 -11.38
CA LYS A 354 -28.41 2.15 -10.27
C LYS A 354 -27.75 2.31 -8.91
N VAL A 355 -26.48 1.89 -8.76
CA VAL A 355 -25.76 1.89 -7.49
C VAL A 355 -24.43 2.61 -7.68
N ALA A 356 -24.38 3.85 -7.32
CA ALA A 356 -23.22 4.71 -7.55
C ALA A 356 -21.99 4.34 -6.70
N THR A 357 -22.20 3.74 -5.51
CA THR A 357 -21.10 3.36 -4.59
C THR A 357 -21.45 2.07 -3.86
N ASN A 358 -20.41 1.33 -3.42
CA ASN A 358 -20.54 0.15 -2.57
C ASN A 358 -21.39 -1.01 -3.17
N ARG A 359 -21.43 -1.15 -4.50
CA ARG A 359 -21.95 -2.39 -5.08
C ARG A 359 -20.99 -3.53 -4.78
N GLY A 360 -21.52 -4.61 -4.22
CA GLY A 360 -20.77 -5.80 -3.84
C GLY A 360 -20.70 -6.02 -2.33
N PHE A 361 -19.63 -6.62 -1.85
CA PHE A 361 -19.44 -6.96 -0.44
C PHE A 361 -18.65 -5.88 0.28
N VAL A 362 -19.26 -5.24 1.27
CA VAL A 362 -18.63 -4.23 2.13
C VAL A 362 -18.40 -4.84 3.52
N PHE A 363 -17.34 -5.63 3.64
CA PHE A 363 -16.89 -6.24 4.89
C PHE A 363 -15.43 -5.84 5.10
N ILE A 364 -15.24 -4.73 5.82
CA ILE A 364 -13.92 -4.21 6.15
C ILE A 364 -13.49 -4.83 7.48
N PRO A 365 -12.29 -5.41 7.56
CA PRO A 365 -11.77 -5.99 8.81
C PRO A 365 -11.78 -4.98 9.95
N GLU A 366 -12.13 -5.43 11.13
CA GLU A 366 -12.19 -4.60 12.35
C GLU A 366 -10.79 -4.44 12.96
N LYS A 367 -10.62 -3.38 13.75
CA LYS A 367 -9.40 -3.18 14.53
C LYS A 367 -9.17 -4.37 15.47
N GLY A 368 -7.98 -4.96 15.39
CA GLY A 368 -7.58 -6.16 16.12
C GLY A 368 -7.69 -7.46 15.33
N ASP A 369 -8.38 -7.44 14.18
CA ASP A 369 -8.48 -8.64 13.33
C ASP A 369 -7.14 -9.01 12.72
N GLN A 370 -6.89 -10.31 12.61
CA GLN A 370 -5.79 -10.86 11.83
C GLN A 370 -6.15 -10.89 10.35
N VAL A 371 -5.21 -10.46 9.55
CA VAL A 371 -5.35 -10.41 8.09
C VAL A 371 -4.11 -10.97 7.40
N MET A 372 -4.31 -11.55 6.20
CA MET A 372 -3.24 -11.89 5.28
C MET A 372 -2.98 -10.70 4.36
N VAL A 373 -1.72 -10.26 4.29
CA VAL A 373 -1.26 -9.17 3.43
C VAL A 373 -0.45 -9.75 2.28
N ALA A 374 -0.75 -9.31 1.06
CA ALA A 374 0.05 -9.56 -0.13
C ALA A 374 0.58 -8.24 -0.70
N PHE A 375 1.45 -8.36 -1.70
CA PHE A 375 2.16 -7.23 -2.29
C PHE A 375 1.98 -7.23 -3.80
N ARG A 376 1.47 -6.13 -4.35
CA ARG A 376 1.33 -6.00 -5.80
C ARG A 376 2.71 -5.93 -6.46
N TYR A 377 2.99 -6.83 -7.38
CA TYR A 377 4.30 -7.02 -8.04
C TYR A 377 5.41 -7.47 -7.07
N ASP A 378 5.04 -8.13 -5.97
CA ASP A 378 5.95 -8.51 -4.88
C ASP A 378 6.74 -7.33 -4.29
N ASP A 379 6.26 -6.10 -4.52
CA ASP A 379 6.88 -4.86 -4.09
C ASP A 379 6.43 -4.53 -2.65
N PRO A 380 7.35 -4.52 -1.66
CA PRO A 380 7.01 -4.25 -0.26
C PRO A 380 6.35 -2.88 -0.05
N ASN A 381 6.51 -1.95 -0.99
CA ASN A 381 5.86 -0.64 -0.96
C ASN A 381 4.40 -0.67 -1.43
N ARG A 382 3.88 -1.82 -1.87
CA ARG A 382 2.53 -1.95 -2.45
C ARG A 382 1.68 -3.02 -1.76
N PRO A 383 1.58 -3.01 -0.42
CA PRO A 383 0.77 -3.99 0.32
C PRO A 383 -0.73 -3.81 0.07
N PHE A 384 -1.47 -4.91 0.17
CA PHE A 384 -2.93 -4.92 0.23
C PHE A 384 -3.40 -6.15 1.03
N VAL A 385 -4.58 -6.07 1.65
CA VAL A 385 -5.17 -7.17 2.41
C VAL A 385 -5.87 -8.15 1.48
N LEU A 386 -5.51 -9.43 1.54
CA LEU A 386 -6.17 -10.53 0.83
C LEU A 386 -7.47 -10.97 1.50
N GLY A 387 -7.53 -10.89 2.83
CA GLY A 387 -8.67 -11.32 3.62
C GLY A 387 -8.30 -11.48 5.09
N SER A 388 -9.31 -11.75 5.92
CA SER A 388 -9.16 -11.99 7.35
C SER A 388 -8.88 -13.46 7.63
N LEU A 389 -8.22 -13.73 8.76
CA LEU A 389 -7.89 -15.06 9.24
C LEU A 389 -8.52 -15.29 10.61
N PHE A 390 -9.19 -16.41 10.76
CA PHE A 390 -9.54 -16.89 12.09
C PHE A 390 -8.31 -17.49 12.79
N HIS A 391 -8.26 -17.35 14.10
CA HIS A 391 -7.24 -17.95 14.97
C HIS A 391 -7.89 -18.63 16.19
N GLY A 392 -7.11 -19.31 17.00
CA GLY A 392 -7.62 -20.14 18.10
C GLY A 392 -8.50 -19.44 19.14
N MET A 393 -8.51 -18.09 19.18
CA MET A 393 -9.37 -17.30 20.06
C MET A 393 -10.56 -16.65 19.35
N SER A 394 -10.60 -16.64 18.02
CA SER A 394 -11.64 -15.96 17.24
C SER A 394 -12.45 -16.90 16.35
N GLY A 395 -11.98 -18.12 16.11
CA GLY A 395 -12.62 -19.07 15.22
C GLY A 395 -13.04 -20.36 15.92
N THR A 396 -14.26 -20.81 15.65
CA THR A 396 -14.78 -22.12 16.08
C THR A 396 -15.10 -23.02 14.88
N GLY A 397 -14.85 -22.54 13.66
CA GLY A 397 -15.19 -23.22 12.42
C GLY A 397 -16.69 -23.33 12.18
N GLY A 398 -17.09 -24.17 11.25
CA GLY A 398 -18.50 -24.44 10.88
C GLY A 398 -19.20 -25.47 11.74
N GLY A 399 -18.75 -25.70 12.99
CA GLY A 399 -19.27 -26.74 13.86
C GLY A 399 -18.84 -28.16 13.47
N SER A 400 -19.43 -29.18 14.12
CA SER A 400 -19.19 -30.58 13.77
C SER A 400 -19.55 -30.85 12.32
N SER A 401 -18.67 -31.50 11.56
CA SER A 401 -18.83 -31.79 10.13
C SER A 401 -19.00 -30.55 9.24
N ASN A 402 -18.58 -29.36 9.70
CA ASN A 402 -18.66 -28.11 8.95
C ASN A 402 -20.07 -27.77 8.44
N LYS A 403 -21.10 -28.13 9.19
CA LYS A 403 -22.50 -27.99 8.79
C LYS A 403 -23.05 -26.57 8.88
N THR A 404 -22.42 -25.68 9.63
CA THR A 404 -22.88 -24.30 9.82
C THR A 404 -22.09 -23.33 8.93
N LYS A 405 -22.79 -22.50 8.15
CA LYS A 405 -22.24 -21.34 7.43
C LYS A 405 -22.91 -20.09 8.00
N SER A 406 -22.13 -19.02 8.21
CA SER A 406 -22.70 -17.80 8.78
C SER A 406 -22.02 -16.54 8.27
N LEU A 407 -22.80 -15.46 8.25
CA LEU A 407 -22.32 -14.08 8.21
C LEU A 407 -22.69 -13.46 9.57
N THR A 408 -21.71 -12.92 10.28
CA THR A 408 -21.94 -12.29 11.58
C THR A 408 -21.27 -10.93 11.62
N THR A 409 -22.04 -9.91 12.00
CA THR A 409 -21.53 -8.54 12.14
C THR A 409 -20.99 -8.32 13.56
N ARG A 410 -20.22 -7.25 13.73
CA ARG A 410 -19.70 -6.84 15.06
C ARG A 410 -20.77 -6.68 16.13
N SER A 411 -21.99 -6.27 15.77
CA SER A 411 -23.10 -6.12 16.71
C SER A 411 -23.87 -7.40 17.00
N GLY A 412 -23.50 -8.53 16.36
CA GLY A 412 -24.16 -9.82 16.54
C GLY A 412 -25.36 -10.06 15.61
N CYS A 413 -25.58 -9.21 14.58
CA CYS A 413 -26.54 -9.56 13.54
C CYS A 413 -25.98 -10.73 12.71
N THR A 414 -26.79 -11.77 12.46
CA THR A 414 -26.35 -13.00 11.78
C THR A 414 -27.27 -13.42 10.64
N ILE A 415 -26.66 -14.05 9.63
CA ILE A 415 -27.35 -14.95 8.70
C ILE A 415 -26.67 -16.30 8.85
N THR A 416 -27.43 -17.33 9.21
CA THR A 416 -26.92 -18.69 9.42
C THR A 416 -27.63 -19.66 8.49
N LEU A 417 -26.84 -20.54 7.89
CA LEU A 417 -27.30 -21.66 7.06
C LEU A 417 -26.83 -22.95 7.75
N ASP A 418 -27.73 -23.87 7.98
CA ASP A 418 -27.44 -25.17 8.60
C ASP A 418 -27.69 -26.29 7.57
N ASP A 419 -26.61 -26.91 7.09
CA ASP A 419 -26.66 -27.95 6.05
C ASP A 419 -27.28 -29.26 6.58
N GLU A 420 -27.21 -29.52 7.89
CA GLU A 420 -27.82 -30.73 8.47
C GLU A 420 -29.34 -30.62 8.53
N LYS A 421 -29.84 -29.45 8.91
CA LYS A 421 -31.29 -29.21 9.02
C LYS A 421 -31.88 -28.67 7.72
N GLY A 422 -31.07 -28.21 6.78
CA GLY A 422 -31.54 -27.47 5.62
C GLY A 422 -32.19 -26.13 6.00
N SER A 423 -31.84 -25.54 7.13
CA SER A 423 -32.47 -24.36 7.69
C SER A 423 -31.72 -23.06 7.37
N VAL A 424 -32.47 -21.96 7.31
CA VAL A 424 -31.94 -20.60 7.15
C VAL A 424 -32.48 -19.72 8.25
N MET A 425 -31.61 -19.02 8.96
CA MET A 425 -31.96 -18.08 10.01
C MET A 425 -31.32 -16.72 9.80
N MET A 426 -32.09 -15.64 9.91
CA MET A 426 -31.62 -14.27 10.04
C MET A 426 -31.98 -13.78 11.43
N LYS A 427 -31.03 -13.15 12.12
CA LYS A 427 -31.22 -12.69 13.50
C LYS A 427 -30.51 -11.34 13.70
N ASP A 428 -31.17 -10.42 14.39
CA ASP A 428 -30.56 -9.17 14.82
C ASP A 428 -29.98 -9.26 16.25
N LYS A 429 -29.38 -8.16 16.71
CA LYS A 429 -28.76 -8.08 18.05
C LYS A 429 -29.75 -8.21 19.22
N GLU A 430 -31.03 -7.89 19.02
CA GLU A 430 -32.09 -7.96 20.01
C GLU A 430 -32.80 -9.32 20.06
N GLY A 431 -32.42 -10.22 19.13
CA GLY A 431 -32.98 -11.56 19.02
C GLY A 431 -34.18 -11.66 18.09
N ASN A 432 -34.63 -10.57 17.45
CA ASN A 432 -35.65 -10.66 16.42
C ASN A 432 -35.15 -11.54 15.28
N SER A 433 -35.97 -12.47 14.81
CA SER A 433 -35.53 -13.48 13.86
C SER A 433 -36.56 -13.83 12.79
N TYR A 434 -36.04 -14.24 11.65
CA TYR A 434 -36.73 -15.01 10.61
C TYR A 434 -36.06 -16.36 10.50
N THR A 435 -36.83 -17.43 10.58
CA THR A 435 -36.33 -18.80 10.48
C THR A 435 -37.17 -19.62 9.53
N ALA A 436 -36.55 -20.19 8.49
CA ALA A 436 -37.08 -21.30 7.70
C ALA A 436 -36.41 -22.58 8.25
N ASP A 437 -37.18 -23.51 8.81
CA ASP A 437 -36.65 -24.62 9.61
C ASP A 437 -36.15 -25.82 8.79
N GLY A 438 -36.40 -25.86 7.48
CA GLY A 438 -36.09 -26.99 6.60
C GLY A 438 -37.17 -28.09 6.58
N GLU A 439 -38.21 -27.97 7.43
CA GLU A 439 -39.34 -28.93 7.51
C GLU A 439 -40.65 -28.38 6.93
N GLY A 440 -40.56 -27.20 6.30
CA GLY A 440 -41.72 -26.57 5.65
C GLY A 440 -42.35 -25.44 6.46
N ASN A 441 -41.77 -25.04 7.60
CA ASN A 441 -42.31 -23.97 8.44
C ASN A 441 -41.43 -22.71 8.36
N ILE A 442 -42.09 -21.54 8.47
CA ILE A 442 -41.46 -20.24 8.62
C ILE A 442 -41.93 -19.62 9.93
N THR A 443 -40.97 -19.22 10.76
CA THR A 443 -41.24 -18.50 12.01
C THR A 443 -40.62 -17.10 11.93
N ILE A 444 -41.44 -16.07 12.23
CA ILE A 444 -40.98 -14.69 12.43
C ILE A 444 -41.20 -14.38 13.91
N SER A 445 -40.16 -13.98 14.61
CA SER A 445 -40.21 -13.67 16.05
C SER A 445 -39.61 -12.29 16.30
N ALA A 446 -40.31 -11.50 17.10
CA ALA A 446 -39.84 -10.19 17.53
C ALA A 446 -40.20 -9.93 18.98
N SER A 447 -39.35 -9.21 19.70
CA SER A 447 -39.54 -8.90 21.11
C SER A 447 -40.58 -7.79 21.38
N LYS A 448 -40.86 -6.95 20.40
CA LYS A 448 -41.78 -5.80 20.54
C LYS A 448 -42.97 -5.88 19.60
N SER A 449 -42.76 -5.95 18.32
CA SER A 449 -43.86 -6.04 17.37
C SER A 449 -43.43 -6.63 16.03
N ILE A 450 -44.37 -7.26 15.34
CA ILE A 450 -44.28 -7.67 13.94
C ILE A 450 -45.31 -6.83 13.18
N THR A 451 -44.85 -6.15 12.13
CA THR A 451 -45.71 -5.34 11.29
C THR A 451 -45.56 -5.76 9.83
N LEU A 452 -46.68 -6.07 9.19
CA LEU A 452 -46.76 -6.28 7.74
C LEU A 452 -47.52 -5.09 7.16
N CYS A 453 -46.93 -4.33 6.24
CA CYS A 453 -47.53 -3.15 5.68
C CYS A 453 -47.33 -3.03 4.17
N VAL A 454 -48.33 -2.53 3.46
CA VAL A 454 -48.30 -2.11 2.06
C VAL A 454 -49.10 -0.81 1.92
N GLY A 455 -48.41 0.29 1.67
CA GLY A 455 -48.99 1.62 1.77
C GLY A 455 -49.51 1.84 3.19
N GLU A 456 -50.75 2.28 3.33
CA GLU A 456 -51.41 2.50 4.61
C GLU A 456 -52.06 1.23 5.21
N ASN A 457 -52.14 0.13 4.44
CA ASN A 457 -52.66 -1.14 4.93
C ASN A 457 -51.67 -1.84 5.85
N LYS A 458 -52.15 -2.33 7.02
CA LYS A 458 -51.27 -2.82 8.07
C LYS A 458 -51.90 -3.96 8.86
N ILE A 459 -51.10 -5.02 9.11
CA ILE A 459 -51.34 -6.03 10.13
C ILE A 459 -50.23 -5.91 11.16
N MET A 460 -50.53 -5.80 12.43
CA MET A 460 -49.59 -5.65 13.52
C MET A 460 -49.93 -6.61 14.66
N ILE A 461 -48.89 -7.27 15.17
CA ILE A 461 -48.90 -8.05 16.41
C ILE A 461 -47.92 -7.36 17.34
N ASP A 462 -48.33 -7.03 18.57
CA ASP A 462 -47.48 -6.35 19.54
C ASP A 462 -47.25 -7.13 20.81
N SER A 463 -46.31 -6.69 21.63
CA SER A 463 -45.96 -7.31 22.90
C SER A 463 -47.01 -7.08 24.03
N GLU A 464 -48.00 -6.21 23.82
CA GLU A 464 -49.11 -5.98 24.74
C GLU A 464 -50.25 -7.00 24.54
N GLY A 465 -50.10 -7.88 23.56
CA GLY A 465 -51.04 -8.94 23.25
C GLY A 465 -52.09 -8.52 22.22
N ASN A 466 -51.88 -7.41 21.49
CA ASN A 466 -52.83 -6.94 20.49
C ASN A 466 -52.48 -7.48 19.12
N ILE A 467 -53.51 -7.85 18.37
CA ILE A 467 -53.45 -8.08 16.92
C ILE A 467 -54.37 -7.07 16.25
N SER A 468 -53.85 -6.20 15.39
CA SER A 468 -54.65 -5.20 14.70
C SER A 468 -54.50 -5.35 13.18
N SER A 469 -55.61 -5.25 12.47
CA SER A 469 -55.68 -5.18 11.02
C SER A 469 -56.35 -3.87 10.59
N ASN A 470 -55.68 -3.12 9.74
CA ASN A 470 -56.22 -1.86 9.22
C ASN A 470 -56.08 -1.83 7.70
N ALA A 471 -57.16 -1.47 7.00
CA ALA A 471 -57.16 -1.33 5.55
C ALA A 471 -57.88 -0.04 5.15
N GLU A 472 -57.40 0.67 4.13
CA GLU A 472 -58.04 1.86 3.59
C GLU A 472 -59.39 1.60 2.93
N LYS A 473 -59.62 0.35 2.45
CA LYS A 473 -60.83 -0.04 1.73
C LYS A 473 -61.52 -1.20 2.42
N ASP A 474 -61.18 -2.41 2.07
CA ASP A 474 -61.90 -3.60 2.47
C ASP A 474 -61.00 -4.59 3.21
N ILE A 475 -61.55 -5.24 4.24
CA ILE A 475 -61.06 -6.46 4.84
C ILE A 475 -62.04 -7.57 4.50
N THR A 476 -61.63 -8.62 3.81
CA THR A 476 -62.45 -9.76 3.47
C THR A 476 -61.90 -11.00 4.19
N GLU A 477 -62.75 -11.62 5.00
CA GLU A 477 -62.47 -12.91 5.66
C GLU A 477 -63.36 -13.99 5.03
N SER A 478 -62.74 -15.10 4.60
CA SER A 478 -63.47 -16.20 4.01
C SER A 478 -62.81 -17.52 4.43
N ALA A 479 -63.62 -18.47 4.84
CA ALA A 479 -63.16 -19.82 5.22
C ALA A 479 -64.01 -20.90 4.50
N GLY A 480 -63.37 -21.98 4.07
CA GLY A 480 -64.06 -23.13 3.49
C GLY A 480 -64.88 -23.96 4.48
N ALA A 481 -64.67 -23.79 5.78
CA ALA A 481 -65.43 -24.46 6.84
C ALA A 481 -66.01 -23.46 7.86
N ASN A 482 -65.21 -22.97 8.79
CA ASN A 482 -65.73 -22.14 9.91
C ASN A 482 -64.90 -20.88 10.08
N ILE A 483 -65.56 -19.76 10.46
CA ILE A 483 -65.00 -18.59 11.10
C ILE A 483 -65.57 -18.58 12.52
N ALA A 484 -64.72 -18.74 13.53
CA ALA A 484 -65.11 -18.72 14.96
C ALA A 484 -64.47 -17.49 15.63
N GLN A 485 -65.25 -16.68 16.33
CA GLN A 485 -64.81 -15.56 17.13
C GLN A 485 -65.19 -15.81 18.58
N SER A 486 -64.23 -15.67 19.50
CA SER A 486 -64.47 -15.84 20.93
C SER A 486 -63.63 -14.81 21.70
N ALA A 487 -64.26 -14.00 22.49
CA ALA A 487 -63.64 -12.98 23.32
C ALA A 487 -64.57 -12.67 24.53
N GLU A 488 -64.05 -11.98 25.53
CA GLU A 488 -64.88 -11.42 26.61
C GLU A 488 -65.91 -10.42 26.03
N ASN A 489 -65.48 -9.60 25.08
CA ASN A 489 -66.36 -8.67 24.37
C ASN A 489 -66.11 -8.77 22.85
N ILE A 490 -67.16 -8.75 22.05
CA ILE A 490 -67.10 -8.65 20.59
C ILE A 490 -67.96 -7.45 20.17
N ASP A 491 -67.32 -6.37 19.74
CA ASP A 491 -67.96 -5.16 19.28
C ASP A 491 -67.92 -5.05 17.74
N CYS A 492 -69.06 -5.02 17.09
CA CYS A 492 -69.18 -4.83 15.66
C CYS A 492 -69.88 -3.53 15.35
N THR A 493 -69.20 -2.56 14.74
CA THR A 493 -69.76 -1.27 14.41
C THR A 493 -69.67 -1.06 12.89
N ALA A 494 -70.83 -0.76 12.25
CA ALA A 494 -70.89 -0.39 10.85
C ALA A 494 -71.45 1.01 10.67
N GLY A 495 -70.80 1.88 9.90
CA GLY A 495 -71.25 3.23 9.61
C GLY A 495 -72.53 3.32 8.77
N SER A 496 -72.82 2.24 8.04
CA SER A 496 -74.02 2.18 7.17
C SER A 496 -74.82 0.89 7.38
N ASN A 497 -74.32 -0.25 6.92
CA ASN A 497 -75.04 -1.51 6.97
C ASN A 497 -74.22 -2.60 7.66
N TYR A 498 -74.89 -3.40 8.48
CA TYR A 498 -74.37 -4.66 8.99
C TYR A 498 -75.33 -5.79 8.59
N ASN A 499 -74.92 -6.64 7.64
CA ASN A 499 -75.76 -7.72 7.09
C ASN A 499 -75.29 -9.09 7.53
N ILE A 500 -76.20 -9.93 8.04
CA ILE A 500 -75.96 -11.31 8.35
C ILE A 500 -76.90 -12.16 7.48
N SER A 501 -76.38 -13.11 6.70
CA SER A 501 -77.18 -14.03 5.87
C SER A 501 -76.67 -15.46 6.12
N SER A 502 -77.55 -16.33 6.52
CA SER A 502 -77.23 -17.76 6.80
C SER A 502 -78.47 -18.62 6.63
N THR A 503 -78.30 -19.94 6.50
CA THR A 503 -79.42 -20.90 6.53
C THR A 503 -80.07 -20.87 7.90
N ASP A 504 -79.25 -20.92 8.98
CA ASP A 504 -79.69 -20.85 10.38
C ASP A 504 -78.95 -19.72 11.09
N PHE A 505 -79.68 -18.87 11.80
CA PHE A 505 -79.12 -17.82 12.63
C PHE A 505 -79.61 -18.02 14.08
N THR A 506 -78.68 -18.17 15.00
CA THR A 506 -78.98 -18.29 16.44
C THR A 506 -78.24 -17.21 17.21
N ALA A 507 -78.95 -16.38 17.99
CA ALA A 507 -78.40 -15.43 18.91
C ALA A 507 -78.92 -15.72 20.32
N THR A 508 -78.01 -15.99 21.28
CA THR A 508 -78.37 -16.31 22.65
C THR A 508 -77.63 -15.43 23.63
N GLY A 509 -78.34 -14.73 24.48
CA GLY A 509 -77.77 -14.00 25.62
C GLY A 509 -78.17 -14.66 26.91
N SER A 510 -77.21 -15.01 27.79
CA SER A 510 -77.47 -15.65 29.08
C SER A 510 -78.17 -14.71 30.05
N SER A 511 -78.00 -13.40 29.91
CA SER A 511 -78.65 -12.36 30.73
C SER A 511 -79.68 -11.57 29.95
N SER A 512 -79.28 -11.05 28.80
CA SER A 512 -80.18 -10.27 27.93
C SER A 512 -79.78 -10.39 26.45
N ALA A 513 -80.71 -10.31 25.55
CA ALA A 513 -80.49 -10.05 24.14
C ALA A 513 -81.40 -8.83 23.75
N THR A 514 -80.85 -7.79 23.22
CA THR A 514 -81.58 -6.57 22.86
C THR A 514 -81.45 -6.30 21.36
N VAL A 515 -82.57 -6.13 20.66
CA VAL A 515 -82.66 -5.67 19.30
C VAL A 515 -83.47 -4.37 19.31
N SER A 516 -82.81 -3.28 18.96
CA SER A 516 -83.46 -1.96 18.95
C SER A 516 -83.17 -1.15 17.68
N GLY A 517 -84.10 -0.40 17.22
CA GLY A 517 -83.94 0.54 16.10
C GLY A 517 -84.60 1.86 16.44
N THR A 518 -83.91 2.97 16.19
CA THR A 518 -84.46 4.33 16.48
C THR A 518 -85.73 4.65 15.66
N THR A 519 -85.87 4.10 14.48
CA THR A 519 -86.98 4.31 13.61
C THR A 519 -87.84 3.05 13.48
N LYS A 520 -87.26 1.89 13.32
CA LYS A 520 -87.97 0.64 13.13
C LYS A 520 -87.10 -0.56 13.50
N ALA A 521 -87.61 -1.55 14.20
CA ALA A 521 -87.12 -2.89 14.33
C ALA A 521 -88.17 -3.87 13.76
N THR A 522 -87.81 -4.75 12.86
CA THR A 522 -88.70 -5.73 12.23
C THR A 522 -88.18 -7.14 12.44
N ILE A 523 -89.06 -8.02 12.91
CA ILE A 523 -88.90 -9.44 12.91
C ILE A 523 -89.99 -10.03 12.03
N ASP A 524 -89.61 -10.62 10.91
CA ASP A 524 -90.56 -11.11 9.91
C ASP A 524 -90.19 -12.56 9.50
N SER A 525 -91.18 -13.34 9.15
CA SER A 525 -91.00 -14.74 8.75
C SER A 525 -92.10 -15.10 7.75
N SER A 526 -91.76 -15.81 6.67
CA SER A 526 -92.74 -16.40 5.75
C SER A 526 -93.49 -17.61 6.38
N GLY A 527 -93.04 -18.09 7.55
CA GLY A 527 -93.62 -19.18 8.31
C GLY A 527 -94.17 -18.67 9.69
N THR A 528 -93.60 -19.15 10.77
CA THR A 528 -94.05 -18.84 12.14
C THR A 528 -93.05 -17.91 12.81
N THR A 529 -93.51 -16.79 13.36
CA THR A 529 -92.79 -15.98 14.32
C THR A 529 -93.35 -16.27 15.72
N ALA A 530 -92.54 -16.92 16.55
CA ALA A 530 -92.94 -17.21 17.94
C ALA A 530 -92.19 -16.29 18.94
N VAL A 531 -92.94 -15.68 19.85
CA VAL A 531 -92.38 -14.92 20.96
C VAL A 531 -92.87 -15.58 22.22
N ALA A 532 -91.98 -16.05 23.08
CA ALA A 532 -92.31 -16.72 24.32
C ALA A 532 -91.53 -16.08 25.50
N GLY A 533 -92.13 -15.95 26.65
CA GLY A 533 -91.51 -15.43 27.85
C GLY A 533 -92.46 -15.45 29.02
N THR A 534 -91.99 -15.42 30.25
CA THR A 534 -92.84 -15.30 31.46
C THR A 534 -93.71 -14.06 31.42
N ILE A 535 -93.23 -12.95 30.86
CA ILE A 535 -93.97 -11.71 30.58
C ILE A 535 -93.60 -11.26 29.17
N VAL A 536 -94.59 -11.11 28.30
CA VAL A 536 -94.46 -10.47 26.98
C VAL A 536 -95.17 -9.16 27.03
N LYS A 537 -94.47 -8.04 26.87
CA LYS A 537 -95.08 -6.68 26.80
C LYS A 537 -95.09 -6.20 25.35
N LEU A 538 -96.24 -5.91 24.83
CA LEU A 538 -96.44 -5.29 23.53
C LEU A 538 -97.06 -3.90 23.78
N ASN A 539 -96.36 -2.83 23.35
CA ASN A 539 -96.78 -1.49 23.54
C ASN A 539 -97.57 -1.00 22.29
#